data_098f5688608d35dbfe72ed21759cb668
#
_entry.id   098f5688608d35dbfe72ed21759cb668
#
_cell.length_a   1.000
_cell.length_b   1.000
_cell.length_c   1.000
_cell.angle_alpha   90.00
_cell.angle_beta   90.00
_cell.angle_gamma   90.00
#
_symmetry.space_group_name_H-M   'P 1'
#
loop_
_entity.id
_entity.type
_entity.pdbx_description
1 polymer ?
#
loop_
_entity_poly.entity_id
_entity_poly.type
_entity_poly.pdbx_seq_one_letter_code
_entity_poly.pdbx_strand_id
1 'polypeptide(L)'
;MKTIILAEKVLMNGAWQHNQVLSIEKGVIADIAPLSYFKKDATATINERIRGAVIPGYIDTQVNGGGGAMFNHAPTLESINVMAEAHLKYGTTTLFPTLITDDIDTIEQAADAVSEAIAQAHPSVEG
;
A
#
# COMPACT_ATOMS: atom_id res chain seq x y z
N MET A 1 8.63 1.94 17.97
CA MET A 1 8.96 0.49 17.88
C MET A 1 9.68 0.29 16.56
N LYS A 2 10.77 -0.49 16.55
CA LYS A 2 11.54 -0.84 15.36
C LYS A 2 11.28 -2.30 15.00
N THR A 3 10.92 -2.55 13.75
CA THR A 3 10.68 -3.90 13.21
C THR A 3 11.76 -4.22 12.18
N ILE A 4 12.34 -5.39 12.26
CA ILE A 4 13.42 -5.85 11.40
C ILE A 4 12.93 -7.06 10.61
N ILE A 5 12.92 -6.94 9.28
CA ILE A 5 12.49 -7.98 8.35
C ILE A 5 13.66 -8.43 7.49
N LEU A 6 13.91 -9.72 7.44
CA LEU A 6 14.84 -10.31 6.47
C LEU A 6 14.07 -10.84 5.27
N ALA A 7 14.37 -10.34 4.08
CA ALA A 7 13.80 -10.79 2.82
C ALA A 7 14.84 -11.52 1.96
N GLU A 8 14.44 -12.61 1.30
CA GLU A 8 15.31 -13.34 0.37
C GLU A 8 15.73 -12.46 -0.80
N LYS A 9 14.80 -11.63 -1.32
CA LYS A 9 15.09 -10.64 -2.35
C LYS A 9 14.18 -9.42 -2.21
N VAL A 10 14.71 -8.27 -2.58
CA VAL A 10 14.00 -6.99 -2.60
C VAL A 10 14.23 -6.34 -3.94
N LEU A 11 13.18 -5.80 -4.55
CA LEU A 11 13.30 -4.99 -5.76
C LEU A 11 13.65 -3.56 -5.36
N MET A 12 14.85 -3.10 -5.73
CA MET A 12 15.33 -1.75 -5.44
C MET A 12 15.95 -1.14 -6.70
N ASN A 13 15.53 0.06 -7.07
CA ASN A 13 16.07 0.80 -8.22
C ASN A 13 16.10 -0.05 -9.51
N GLY A 14 15.04 -0.82 -9.76
CA GLY A 14 14.91 -1.67 -10.94
C GLY A 14 15.75 -2.95 -10.92
N ALA A 15 16.43 -3.28 -9.82
CA ALA A 15 17.27 -4.46 -9.70
C ALA A 15 16.92 -5.30 -8.47
N TRP A 16 17.07 -6.63 -8.59
CA TRP A 16 16.90 -7.53 -7.47
C TRP A 16 18.12 -7.55 -6.57
N GLN A 17 17.92 -7.26 -5.29
CA GLN A 17 18.92 -7.38 -4.24
C GLN A 17 18.59 -8.57 -3.37
N HIS A 18 19.57 -9.47 -3.13
CA HIS A 18 19.34 -10.67 -2.34
C HIS A 18 19.74 -10.52 -0.88
N ASN A 19 19.05 -11.27 0.01
CA ASN A 19 19.34 -11.31 1.45
C ASN A 19 19.42 -9.90 2.06
N GLN A 20 18.37 -9.14 1.88
CA GLN A 20 18.26 -7.78 2.41
C GLN A 20 17.50 -7.77 3.74
N VAL A 21 17.93 -6.89 4.63
CA VAL A 21 17.27 -6.57 5.88
C VAL A 21 16.61 -5.21 5.76
N LEU A 22 15.30 -5.16 5.99
CA LEU A 22 14.53 -3.94 6.05
C LEU A 22 14.34 -3.54 7.52
N SER A 23 14.71 -2.32 7.86
CA SER A 23 14.43 -1.71 9.16
C SER A 23 13.23 -0.79 9.04
N ILE A 24 12.17 -1.06 9.79
CA ILE A 24 10.93 -0.27 9.78
C ILE A 24 10.80 0.44 11.12
N GLU A 25 10.68 1.76 11.09
CA GLU A 25 10.49 2.60 12.26
C GLU A 25 9.27 3.49 12.07
N LYS A 26 8.34 3.46 13.03
CA LYS A 26 7.07 4.25 12.97
C LYS A 26 6.28 4.06 11.65
N GLY A 27 6.26 2.84 11.11
CA GLY A 27 5.54 2.52 9.87
C GLY A 27 6.29 2.88 8.57
N VAL A 28 7.49 3.43 8.66
CA VAL A 28 8.31 3.83 7.50
C VAL A 28 9.55 2.94 7.39
N ILE A 29 9.94 2.60 6.18
CA ILE A 29 11.22 1.93 5.91
C ILE A 29 12.34 2.94 6.16
N ALA A 30 13.06 2.74 7.27
CA ALA A 30 14.16 3.61 7.68
C ALA A 30 15.48 3.24 6.98
N ASP A 31 15.68 1.95 6.69
CA ASP A 31 16.89 1.46 6.03
C ASP A 31 16.66 0.11 5.34
N ILE A 32 17.39 -0.14 4.26
CA ILE A 32 17.49 -1.45 3.61
C ILE A 32 18.97 -1.75 3.38
N ALA A 33 19.47 -2.81 4.00
CA ALA A 33 20.89 -3.16 3.94
C ALA A 33 21.11 -4.67 3.75
N PRO A 34 22.25 -5.08 3.17
CA PRO A 34 22.61 -6.50 3.08
C PRO A 34 22.69 -7.15 4.47
N LEU A 35 22.26 -8.40 4.60
CA LEU A 35 22.34 -9.18 5.83
C LEU A 35 23.76 -9.21 6.44
N SER A 36 24.79 -9.13 5.60
CA SER A 36 26.19 -9.09 6.05
C SER A 36 26.53 -7.85 6.88
N TYR A 37 25.88 -6.72 6.59
CA TYR A 37 25.99 -5.50 7.39
C TYR A 37 25.28 -5.64 8.73
N PHE A 38 24.06 -6.21 8.69
CA PHE A 38 23.23 -6.39 9.86
C PHE A 38 23.83 -7.33 10.91
N LYS A 39 24.53 -8.38 10.48
CA LYS A 39 25.21 -9.34 11.37
C LYS A 39 26.33 -8.72 12.23
N LYS A 40 26.76 -7.49 11.93
CA LYS A 40 27.77 -6.77 12.74
C LYS A 40 27.15 -6.12 13.98
N ASP A 41 25.82 -5.97 14.01
CA ASP A 41 25.09 -5.47 15.19
C ASP A 41 24.60 -6.66 16.02
N ALA A 42 25.32 -6.97 17.07
CA ALA A 42 25.03 -8.09 17.97
C ALA A 42 23.71 -7.92 18.76
N THR A 43 23.12 -6.73 18.76
CA THR A 43 21.91 -6.40 19.52
C THR A 43 20.63 -6.48 18.70
N ALA A 44 20.76 -6.55 17.38
CA ALA A 44 19.61 -6.50 16.47
C ALA A 44 19.02 -7.90 16.26
N THR A 45 17.72 -8.02 16.49
CA THR A 45 16.96 -9.25 16.31
C THR A 45 16.06 -9.16 15.09
N ILE A 46 16.13 -10.17 14.21
CA ILE A 46 15.20 -10.28 13.08
C ILE A 46 13.82 -10.70 13.62
N ASN A 47 12.83 -9.85 13.42
CA ASN A 47 11.45 -10.08 13.85
C ASN A 47 10.71 -11.02 12.88
N GLU A 48 10.98 -10.90 11.60
CA GLU A 48 10.28 -11.66 10.55
C GLU A 48 11.23 -12.06 9.41
N ARG A 49 10.93 -13.19 8.77
CA ARG A 49 11.64 -13.68 7.58
C ARG A 49 10.67 -13.93 6.44
N ILE A 50 10.83 -13.19 5.35
CA ILE A 50 10.04 -13.35 4.13
C ILE A 50 10.80 -14.28 3.18
N ARG A 51 10.20 -15.45 2.92
CA ARG A 51 10.65 -16.37 1.88
C ARG A 51 10.00 -15.96 0.56
N GLY A 52 10.72 -15.20 -0.23
CA GLY A 52 10.20 -14.67 -1.50
C GLY A 52 10.69 -13.27 -1.79
N ALA A 53 9.88 -12.51 -2.51
CA ALA A 53 10.23 -11.16 -2.95
C ALA A 53 9.46 -10.09 -2.18
N VAL A 54 10.16 -9.04 -1.80
CA VAL A 54 9.56 -7.76 -1.38
C VAL A 54 9.71 -6.79 -2.54
N ILE A 55 8.61 -6.17 -2.92
CA ILE A 55 8.54 -5.15 -3.96
C ILE A 55 7.78 -3.94 -3.42
N PRO A 56 7.95 -2.74 -3.99
CA PRO A 56 7.04 -1.63 -3.76
C PRO A 56 5.60 -2.04 -4.10
N GLY A 57 4.64 -1.57 -3.32
CA GLY A 57 3.23 -1.77 -3.64
C GLY A 57 2.86 -1.09 -4.96
N TYR A 58 1.87 -1.63 -5.65
CA TYR A 58 1.36 -0.99 -6.86
C TYR A 58 0.55 0.25 -6.52
N ILE A 59 0.69 1.28 -7.35
CA ILE A 59 -0.15 2.47 -7.35
C ILE A 59 -1.10 2.35 -8.54
N ASP A 60 -2.39 2.22 -8.28
CA ASP A 60 -3.41 2.15 -9.31
C ASP A 60 -4.09 3.51 -9.45
N THR A 61 -3.83 4.17 -10.55
CA THR A 61 -4.29 5.55 -10.79
C THR A 61 -5.70 5.65 -11.36
N GLN A 62 -6.39 4.51 -11.54
CA GLN A 62 -7.77 4.50 -12.05
C GLN A 62 -8.53 3.28 -11.56
N VAL A 63 -9.23 3.41 -10.44
CA VAL A 63 -10.03 2.33 -9.84
C VAL A 63 -11.49 2.72 -9.80
N ASN A 64 -12.30 2.11 -10.67
CA ASN A 64 -13.75 2.35 -10.75
C ASN A 64 -14.57 1.41 -9.86
N GLY A 65 -13.99 0.28 -9.45
CA GLY A 65 -14.66 -0.72 -8.63
C GLY A 65 -13.74 -1.85 -8.19
N GLY A 66 -14.27 -2.75 -7.39
CA GLY A 66 -13.58 -3.93 -6.88
C GLY A 66 -14.33 -4.54 -5.71
N GLY A 67 -14.10 -5.83 -5.44
CA GLY A 67 -14.73 -6.51 -4.29
C GLY A 67 -16.26 -6.58 -4.32
N GLY A 68 -16.87 -6.41 -5.50
CA GLY A 68 -18.32 -6.34 -5.65
C GLY A 68 -18.90 -4.92 -5.56
N ALA A 69 -18.09 -3.91 -5.26
CA ALA A 69 -18.47 -2.51 -5.31
C ALA A 69 -18.14 -1.89 -6.67
N MET A 70 -19.01 -1.01 -7.15
CA MET A 70 -18.77 -0.10 -8.27
C MET A 70 -18.96 1.32 -7.76
N PHE A 71 -17.94 2.16 -7.88
CA PHE A 71 -17.94 3.48 -7.25
C PHE A 71 -19.08 4.39 -7.73
N ASN A 72 -19.44 4.32 -9.04
CA ASN A 72 -20.60 5.03 -9.56
C ASN A 72 -21.95 4.62 -8.93
N HIS A 73 -22.09 3.34 -8.53
CA HIS A 73 -23.36 2.87 -7.98
C HIS A 73 -23.58 3.29 -6.53
N ALA A 74 -22.49 3.45 -5.79
CA ALA A 74 -22.50 3.89 -4.39
C ALA A 74 -21.21 4.64 -4.10
N PRO A 75 -21.14 5.95 -4.39
CA PRO A 75 -19.94 6.76 -4.17
C PRO A 75 -19.81 7.12 -2.68
N THR A 76 -19.38 6.16 -1.89
CA THR A 76 -19.28 6.27 -0.43
C THR A 76 -17.90 5.82 0.07
N LEU A 77 -17.53 6.25 1.27
CA LEU A 77 -16.33 5.79 1.96
C LEU A 77 -16.34 4.26 2.14
N GLU A 78 -17.49 3.65 2.38
CA GLU A 78 -17.61 2.18 2.50
C GLU A 78 -17.23 1.49 1.18
N SER A 79 -17.71 1.99 0.05
CA SER A 79 -17.31 1.48 -1.28
C SER A 79 -15.81 1.62 -1.52
N ILE A 80 -15.21 2.73 -1.13
CA ILE A 80 -13.75 2.93 -1.20
C ILE A 80 -13.01 1.88 -0.36
N ASN A 81 -13.46 1.62 0.87
CA ASN A 81 -12.88 0.58 1.73
C ASN A 81 -12.94 -0.80 1.09
N VAL A 82 -14.11 -1.19 0.54
CA VAL A 82 -14.31 -2.49 -0.13
C VAL A 82 -13.39 -2.62 -1.35
N MET A 83 -13.28 -1.57 -2.16
CA MET A 83 -12.38 -1.54 -3.32
C MET A 83 -10.92 -1.67 -2.88
N ALA A 84 -10.49 -0.90 -1.88
CA ALA A 84 -9.12 -0.92 -1.38
C ALA A 84 -8.72 -2.31 -0.86
N GLU A 85 -9.57 -2.96 -0.06
CA GLU A 85 -9.33 -4.32 0.42
C GLU A 85 -9.23 -5.34 -0.72
N ALA A 86 -10.06 -5.20 -1.75
CA ALA A 86 -10.05 -6.10 -2.88
C ALA A 86 -8.75 -6.00 -3.69
N HIS A 87 -8.30 -4.78 -3.96
CA HIS A 87 -7.07 -4.53 -4.72
C HIS A 87 -5.80 -4.82 -3.90
N LEU A 88 -5.82 -4.60 -2.58
CA LEU A 88 -4.70 -4.92 -1.69
C LEU A 88 -4.30 -6.40 -1.77
N LYS A 89 -5.24 -7.31 -1.93
CA LYS A 89 -4.98 -8.76 -2.09
C LYS A 89 -4.08 -9.09 -3.29
N TYR A 90 -4.01 -8.18 -4.26
CA TYR A 90 -3.21 -8.33 -5.48
C TYR A 90 -1.99 -7.39 -5.51
N GLY A 91 -1.73 -6.69 -4.38
CA GLY A 91 -0.53 -5.89 -4.20
C GLY A 91 -0.68 -4.40 -4.49
N THR A 92 -1.88 -3.90 -4.78
CA THR A 92 -2.16 -2.47 -4.87
C THR A 92 -2.22 -1.90 -3.46
N THR A 93 -1.28 -1.04 -3.11
CA THR A 93 -1.21 -0.38 -1.80
C THR A 93 -1.72 1.05 -1.82
N THR A 94 -1.81 1.63 -3.01
CA THR A 94 -2.33 2.99 -3.21
C THR A 94 -3.25 2.99 -4.42
N LEU A 95 -4.42 3.57 -4.30
CA LEU A 95 -5.38 3.69 -5.40
C LEU A 95 -6.01 5.08 -5.46
N PHE A 96 -6.41 5.45 -6.66
CA PHE A 96 -7.18 6.65 -6.93
C PHE A 96 -8.60 6.24 -7.31
N PRO A 97 -9.58 6.40 -6.41
CA PRO A 97 -10.98 6.13 -6.73
C PRO A 97 -11.41 7.00 -7.90
N THR A 98 -11.92 6.37 -8.94
CA THR A 98 -12.24 7.07 -10.19
C THR A 98 -13.69 6.85 -10.55
N LEU A 99 -14.39 7.96 -10.78
CA LEU A 99 -15.76 7.94 -11.24
C LEU A 99 -15.79 7.90 -12.79
N ILE A 100 -16.64 7.07 -13.36
CA ILE A 100 -17.04 7.16 -14.76
C ILE A 100 -18.04 8.33 -14.87
N THR A 101 -18.11 9.02 -16.00
CA THR A 101 -19.04 10.13 -16.21
C THR A 101 -20.46 9.76 -15.77
N ASP A 102 -21.05 10.61 -14.93
CA ASP A 102 -22.38 10.41 -14.34
C ASP A 102 -23.08 11.76 -14.15
N ASP A 103 -24.22 11.79 -13.48
CA ASP A 103 -24.91 13.04 -13.13
C ASP A 103 -24.09 13.84 -12.09
N ILE A 104 -24.44 15.13 -11.96
CA ILE A 104 -23.72 16.05 -11.07
C ILE A 104 -23.79 15.62 -9.62
N ASP A 105 -24.95 15.13 -9.16
CA ASP A 105 -25.15 14.73 -7.77
C ASP A 105 -24.25 13.53 -7.42
N THR A 106 -24.11 12.57 -8.34
CA THR A 106 -23.19 11.42 -8.19
C THR A 106 -21.73 11.88 -8.17
N ILE A 107 -21.36 12.86 -9.01
CA ILE A 107 -20.00 13.42 -9.03
C ILE A 107 -19.69 14.12 -7.71
N GLU A 108 -20.60 14.92 -7.17
CA GLU A 108 -20.43 15.62 -5.90
C GLU A 108 -20.29 14.63 -4.73
N GLN A 109 -21.16 13.61 -4.66
CA GLN A 109 -21.06 12.55 -3.65
C GLN A 109 -19.71 11.81 -3.71
N ALA A 110 -19.23 11.50 -4.92
CA ALA A 110 -17.93 10.85 -5.09
C ALA A 110 -16.77 11.74 -4.62
N ALA A 111 -16.81 13.03 -4.92
CA ALA A 111 -15.80 13.99 -4.46
C ALA A 111 -15.79 14.10 -2.92
N ASP A 112 -16.99 14.13 -2.30
CA ASP A 112 -17.12 14.15 -0.85
C ASP A 112 -16.57 12.86 -0.21
N ALA A 113 -16.88 11.70 -0.76
CA ALA A 113 -16.39 10.41 -0.25
C ALA A 113 -14.86 10.29 -0.35
N VAL A 114 -14.25 10.75 -1.43
CA VAL A 114 -12.78 10.77 -1.58
C VAL A 114 -12.17 11.78 -0.61
N SER A 115 -12.74 12.97 -0.48
CA SER A 115 -12.29 13.98 0.47
C SER A 115 -12.34 13.48 1.91
N GLU A 116 -13.38 12.74 2.26
CA GLU A 116 -13.51 12.10 3.57
C GLU A 116 -12.41 11.04 3.79
N ALA A 117 -12.16 10.18 2.79
CA ALA A 117 -11.10 9.16 2.86
C ALA A 117 -9.74 9.81 3.11
N ILE A 118 -9.41 10.87 2.38
CA ILE A 118 -8.15 11.62 2.55
C ILE A 118 -8.08 12.26 3.94
N ALA A 119 -9.16 12.92 4.39
CA ALA A 119 -9.21 13.59 5.70
C ALA A 119 -9.05 12.59 6.86
N GLN A 120 -9.51 11.35 6.70
CA GLN A 120 -9.32 10.27 7.67
C GLN A 120 -7.96 9.57 7.54
N ALA A 121 -7.08 10.03 6.66
CA ALA A 121 -5.80 9.39 6.35
C ALA A 121 -5.94 7.90 5.98
N HIS A 122 -6.87 7.61 5.07
CA HIS A 122 -7.08 6.23 4.60
C HIS A 122 -5.78 5.65 4.06
N PRO A 123 -5.35 4.44 4.48
CA PRO A 123 -4.01 3.93 4.20
C PRO A 123 -3.72 3.65 2.72
N SER A 124 -4.76 3.57 1.89
CA SER A 124 -4.63 3.21 0.47
C SER A 124 -5.20 4.26 -0.48
N VAL A 125 -5.63 5.42 -0.01
CA VAL A 125 -6.20 6.48 -0.86
C VAL A 125 -5.32 7.70 -0.84
N GLU A 126 -4.94 8.13 -2.02
CA GLU A 126 -4.21 9.37 -2.28
C GLU A 126 -5.02 10.23 -3.27
N GLY A 127 -4.88 11.52 -3.19
CA GLY A 127 -5.56 12.45 -4.07
C GLY A 127 -5.00 13.85 -4.00
#